data_a8aefaa731ff7666c6de397ea8e4b4ef
#
_entry.id   a8aefaa731ff7666c6de397ea8e4b4ef
#
_cell.length_a   1.000
_cell.length_b   1.000
_cell.length_c   1.000
_cell.angle_alpha   90.00
_cell.angle_beta   90.00
_cell.angle_gamma   90.00
#
_symmetry.space_group_name_H-M   'P 1'
#
loop_
_entity.id
_entity.type
_entity.pdbx_description
1 polymer ?
#
loop_
_entity_poly.entity_id
_entity_poly.type
_entity_poly.pdbx_seq_one_letter_code
_entity_poly.pdbx_strand_id
1 'polypeptide(L)'
;MSTKKQTQSQDNEQFKKDIATARGYVSAELKKHGINIDVRLLTTISVMTSAALKYIKKDIDADEARLAFDSAIVMYTDNNNLPF
;
A
#
# COMPACT_ATOMS: atom_id res chain seq x y z
N MET A 1 -6.75 33.86 0.57
CA MET A 1 -5.76 33.16 -0.19
C MET A 1 -4.79 32.34 0.62
N SER A 2 -4.27 32.89 1.73
CA SER A 2 -3.40 32.08 2.60
C SER A 2 -4.11 30.86 3.17
N THR A 3 -5.42 30.94 3.38
CA THR A 3 -6.20 29.80 3.87
C THR A 3 -6.11 28.61 2.91
N LYS A 4 -6.25 28.86 1.62
CA LYS A 4 -6.17 27.81 0.61
C LYS A 4 -4.80 27.17 0.58
N LYS A 5 -3.74 27.98 0.71
CA LYS A 5 -2.38 27.51 0.73
C LYS A 5 -2.10 26.67 1.98
N GLN A 6 -2.62 27.09 3.13
CA GLN A 6 -2.48 26.35 4.37
C GLN A 6 -3.17 24.99 4.30
N THR A 7 -4.35 24.95 3.68
CA THR A 7 -5.10 23.70 3.51
C THR A 7 -4.28 22.71 2.67
N GLN A 8 -3.65 23.18 1.60
CA GLN A 8 -2.81 22.32 0.77
C GLN A 8 -1.62 21.75 1.56
N SER A 9 -1.00 22.57 2.41
CA SER A 9 0.11 22.12 3.24
C SER A 9 -0.34 21.05 4.23
N GLN A 10 -1.49 21.25 4.86
CA GLN A 10 -2.03 20.28 5.80
C GLN A 10 -2.39 18.98 5.10
N ASP A 11 -2.98 19.06 3.91
CA ASP A 11 -3.33 17.88 3.12
C ASP A 11 -2.08 17.10 2.72
N ASN A 12 -1.01 17.80 2.34
CA ASN A 12 0.24 17.16 1.99
C ASN A 12 0.88 16.45 3.18
N GLU A 13 0.85 17.07 4.36
CA GLU A 13 1.37 16.46 5.57
C GLU A 13 0.57 15.23 5.95
N GLN A 14 -0.74 15.31 5.87
CA GLN A 14 -1.61 14.19 6.17
C GLN A 14 -1.37 13.05 5.18
N PHE A 15 -1.24 13.38 3.90
CA PHE A 15 -0.96 12.40 2.86
C PHE A 15 0.38 11.68 3.12
N LYS A 16 1.41 12.42 3.51
CA LYS A 16 2.71 11.83 3.85
C LYS A 16 2.61 10.87 5.03
N LYS A 17 1.85 11.25 6.05
CA LYS A 17 1.61 10.39 7.21
C LYS A 17 0.86 9.13 6.81
N ASP A 18 -0.15 9.28 5.97
CA ASP A 18 -0.95 8.15 5.50
C ASP A 18 -0.10 7.19 4.68
N ILE A 19 0.76 7.71 3.82
CA ILE A 19 1.67 6.88 3.04
C ILE A 19 2.63 6.11 3.95
N ALA A 20 3.19 6.78 4.96
CA ALA A 20 4.09 6.13 5.90
C ALA A 20 3.37 5.00 6.66
N THR A 21 2.14 5.24 7.09
CA THR A 21 1.32 4.24 7.75
C THR A 21 1.01 3.08 6.81
N ALA A 22 0.61 3.39 5.57
CA ALA A 22 0.31 2.38 4.56
C ALA A 22 1.52 1.51 4.26
N ARG A 23 2.70 2.11 4.13
CA ARG A 23 3.93 1.38 3.90
C ARG A 23 4.26 0.45 5.07
N GLY A 24 3.96 0.89 6.29
CA GLY A 24 4.13 0.06 7.48
C GLY A 24 3.27 -1.19 7.40
N TYR A 25 2.02 -1.05 7.03
CA TYR A 25 1.10 -2.19 6.86
C TYR A 25 1.62 -3.14 5.78
N VAL A 26 2.03 -2.59 4.64
CA VAL A 26 2.54 -3.39 3.52
C VAL A 26 3.79 -4.15 3.93
N SER A 27 4.73 -3.48 4.57
CA SER A 27 5.98 -4.09 5.03
C SER A 27 5.72 -5.22 6.03
N ALA A 28 4.81 -5.00 6.97
CA ALA A 28 4.44 -6.02 7.96
C ALA A 28 3.81 -7.25 7.28
N GLU A 29 2.95 -7.02 6.29
CA GLU A 29 2.29 -8.11 5.58
C GLU A 29 3.30 -8.91 4.76
N LEU A 30 4.22 -8.25 4.08
CA LEU A 30 5.26 -8.93 3.31
C LEU A 30 6.18 -9.76 4.19
N LYS A 31 6.55 -9.23 5.35
CA LYS A 31 7.36 -9.97 6.32
C LYS A 31 6.61 -11.21 6.82
N LYS A 32 5.33 -11.07 7.07
CA LYS A 32 4.48 -12.15 7.54
C LYS A 32 4.47 -13.32 6.55
N HIS A 33 4.55 -13.01 5.26
CA HIS A 33 4.60 -14.02 4.20
C HIS A 33 6.02 -14.45 3.84
N GLY A 34 7.03 -13.92 4.52
CA GLY A 34 8.41 -14.27 4.25
C GLY A 34 8.94 -13.75 2.93
N ILE A 35 8.36 -12.65 2.44
CA ILE A 35 8.74 -12.05 1.16
C ILE A 35 9.73 -10.94 1.40
N ASN A 36 10.91 -11.01 0.77
CA ASN A 36 11.90 -9.95 0.83
C ASN A 36 11.58 -8.87 -0.20
N ILE A 37 11.79 -7.61 0.19
CA ILE A 37 11.53 -6.48 -0.69
C ILE A 37 12.66 -6.39 -1.72
N ASP A 38 12.30 -6.43 -3.01
CA ASP A 38 13.24 -6.23 -4.09
C ASP A 38 12.56 -5.49 -5.24
N VAL A 39 13.31 -5.26 -6.31
CA VAL A 39 12.84 -4.44 -7.45
C VAL A 39 11.62 -5.07 -8.14
N ARG A 40 11.50 -6.40 -8.13
CA ARG A 40 10.37 -7.10 -8.76
C ARG A 40 9.06 -6.89 -8.00
N LEU A 41 9.18 -6.43 -6.75
CA LEU A 41 8.04 -6.25 -5.86
C LEU A 41 7.41 -4.86 -6.01
N LEU A 42 8.00 -3.97 -6.80
CA LEU A 42 7.54 -2.57 -6.87
C LEU A 42 6.08 -2.43 -7.25
N THR A 43 5.63 -3.16 -8.26
CA THR A 43 4.23 -3.12 -8.68
C THR A 43 3.32 -3.64 -7.56
N THR A 44 3.70 -4.74 -6.95
CA THR A 44 2.95 -5.34 -5.84
C THR A 44 2.85 -4.36 -4.67
N ILE A 45 3.97 -3.72 -4.31
CA ILE A 45 3.99 -2.74 -3.23
C ILE A 45 3.08 -1.57 -3.57
N SER A 46 3.09 -1.09 -4.81
CA SER A 46 2.22 0.02 -5.24
C SER A 46 0.75 -0.33 -5.07
N VAL A 47 0.34 -1.53 -5.49
CA VAL A 47 -1.05 -1.98 -5.37
C VAL A 47 -1.43 -2.09 -3.90
N MET A 48 -0.58 -2.71 -3.09
CA MET A 48 -0.85 -2.89 -1.66
C MET A 48 -0.90 -1.54 -0.93
N THR A 49 0.02 -0.63 -1.25
CA THR A 49 0.04 0.71 -0.64
C THR A 49 -1.24 1.48 -0.99
N SER A 50 -1.69 1.38 -2.24
CA SER A 50 -2.94 2.01 -2.67
C SER A 50 -4.13 1.47 -1.88
N ALA A 51 -4.20 0.16 -1.69
CA ALA A 51 -5.27 -0.47 -0.91
C ALA A 51 -5.21 -0.03 0.56
N ALA A 52 -4.01 0.02 1.13
CA ALA A 52 -3.83 0.45 2.51
C ALA A 52 -4.25 1.90 2.71
N LEU A 53 -3.94 2.77 1.73
CA LEU A 53 -4.37 4.16 1.78
C LEU A 53 -5.90 4.28 1.76
N LYS A 54 -6.56 3.50 0.93
CA LYS A 54 -8.03 3.49 0.88
C LYS A 54 -8.61 3.03 2.21
N TYR A 55 -8.00 2.04 2.82
CA TYR A 55 -8.42 1.54 4.12
C TYR A 55 -8.25 2.62 5.20
N ILE A 56 -7.12 3.31 5.22
CA ILE A 56 -6.84 4.39 6.18
C ILE A 56 -7.87 5.50 6.03
N LYS A 57 -8.25 5.83 4.78
CA LYS A 57 -9.24 6.87 4.48
C LYS A 57 -10.68 6.38 4.65
N LYS A 58 -10.85 5.12 5.00
CA LYS A 58 -12.16 4.49 5.20
C LYS A 58 -12.98 4.38 3.92
N ASP A 59 -12.31 4.37 2.78
CA ASP A 59 -12.97 4.14 1.48
C ASP A 59 -13.29 2.65 1.27
N ILE A 60 -12.52 1.78 1.91
CA ILE A 60 -12.76 0.34 1.91
C ILE A 60 -12.63 -0.17 3.35
N ASP A 61 -13.23 -1.31 3.63
CA ASP A 61 -13.14 -1.92 4.96
C ASP A 61 -11.93 -2.86 5.06
N ALA A 62 -11.74 -3.45 6.24
CA ALA A 62 -10.59 -4.32 6.51
C ALA A 62 -10.60 -5.56 5.64
N ASP A 63 -11.77 -6.13 5.37
CA ASP A 63 -11.88 -7.33 4.54
C ASP A 63 -11.48 -7.04 3.10
N GLU A 64 -11.92 -5.91 2.56
CA GLU A 64 -11.56 -5.50 1.21
C GLU A 64 -10.05 -5.23 1.11
N ALA A 65 -9.48 -4.59 2.11
CA ALA A 65 -8.04 -4.33 2.14
C ALA A 65 -7.26 -5.65 2.18
N ARG A 66 -7.70 -6.61 2.97
CA ARG A 66 -7.07 -7.93 3.05
C ARG A 66 -7.15 -8.66 1.73
N LEU A 67 -8.30 -8.62 1.07
CA LEU A 67 -8.45 -9.23 -0.25
C LEU A 67 -7.49 -8.62 -1.27
N ALA A 68 -7.34 -7.30 -1.24
CA ALA A 68 -6.42 -6.61 -2.14
C ALA A 68 -4.97 -7.02 -1.88
N PHE A 69 -4.59 -7.12 -0.61
CA PHE A 69 -3.25 -7.57 -0.22
C PHE A 69 -3.00 -9.00 -0.68
N ASP A 70 -3.92 -9.90 -0.40
CA ASP A 70 -3.79 -11.31 -0.77
C ASP A 70 -3.71 -11.46 -2.28
N SER A 71 -4.54 -10.74 -3.03
CA SER A 71 -4.52 -10.78 -4.49
C SER A 71 -3.18 -10.29 -5.04
N ALA A 72 -2.66 -9.20 -4.49
CA ALA A 72 -1.38 -8.65 -4.93
C ALA A 72 -0.24 -9.64 -4.68
N ILE A 73 -0.24 -10.29 -3.52
CA ILE A 73 0.78 -11.28 -3.16
C ILE A 73 0.69 -12.50 -4.05
N VAL A 74 -0.52 -12.99 -4.33
CA VAL A 74 -0.73 -14.12 -5.22
C VAL A 74 -0.21 -13.80 -6.62
N MET A 75 -0.52 -12.62 -7.14
CA MET A 75 -0.03 -12.21 -8.45
C MET A 75 1.49 -12.14 -8.49
N TYR A 76 2.11 -11.62 -7.45
CA TYR A 76 3.56 -11.58 -7.36
C TYR A 76 4.15 -13.00 -7.37
N THR A 77 3.60 -13.89 -6.56
CA THR A 77 4.05 -15.28 -6.45
C THR A 77 3.90 -16.00 -7.78
N ASP A 78 2.76 -15.86 -8.43
CA ASP A 78 2.51 -16.49 -9.71
C ASP A 78 3.48 -16.01 -10.78
N ASN A 79 3.71 -14.69 -10.84
CA ASN A 79 4.63 -14.13 -11.83
C ASN A 79 6.06 -14.60 -11.63
N ASN A 80 6.46 -14.84 -10.39
CA ASN A 80 7.82 -15.27 -10.09
C ASN A 80 8.01 -16.78 -10.16
N ASN A 81 6.92 -17.53 -10.27
CA ASN A 81 6.96 -18.98 -10.43
C ASN A 81 6.87 -19.41 -11.89
N LEU A 82 6.70 -18.45 -12.80
CA LEU A 82 6.64 -18.76 -14.23
C LEU A 82 8.03 -19.24 -14.70
N PRO A 83 8.07 -20.26 -15.55
CA PRO A 83 9.34 -20.86 -15.96
C PRO A 83 10.00 -20.12 -17.13
N PHE A 84 10.18 -18.85 -17.01
CA PHE A 84 10.86 -18.09 -18.07
C PHE A 84 12.20 -17.60 -17.64
#